data_ed09d5c6eca8a0a18c0098d260d2ed9b
#
_entry.id   ed09d5c6eca8a0a18c0098d260d2ed9b
#
_cell.length_a   1.000
_cell.length_b   1.000
_cell.length_c   1.000
_cell.angle_alpha   90.00
_cell.angle_beta   90.00
_cell.angle_gamma   90.00
#
_symmetry.space_group_name_H-M   'P 1'
#
loop_
_entity.id
_entity.type
_entity.pdbx_description
1 polymer ?
#
loop_
_entity_poly.entity_id
_entity_poly.type
_entity_poly.pdbx_seq_one_letter_code
_entity_poly.pdbx_strand_id
1 'polypeptide(L)'
;PALAHHIAAFGFGDVYDRPGLDPRSRQLVTIGVLTALGGCEPQLKVHIGAALNVGLAREEIVEAILHAAGYAGFPRALNATFVAKEVFAERDDVD
;
A
#
# COMPACT_ATOMS: atom_id res chain seq x y z
N PRO A 1 -0.97 21.72 9.95
CA PRO A 1 0.45 21.61 10.23
C PRO A 1 1.27 21.26 8.99
N ALA A 2 2.54 21.64 9.02
CA ALA A 2 3.42 21.54 7.87
C ALA A 2 3.58 20.11 7.35
N LEU A 3 3.72 19.13 8.23
CA LEU A 3 3.92 17.75 7.81
C LEU A 3 2.71 17.22 7.02
N ALA A 4 1.50 17.45 7.52
CA ALA A 4 0.29 17.01 6.82
C ALA A 4 0.17 17.69 5.45
N HIS A 5 0.52 19.00 5.39
CA HIS A 5 0.52 19.71 4.11
C HIS A 5 1.49 19.08 3.10
N HIS A 6 2.72 18.78 3.52
CA HIS A 6 3.72 18.22 2.61
C HIS A 6 3.39 16.79 2.21
N ILE A 7 2.78 16.00 3.07
CA ILE A 7 2.29 14.66 2.71
C ILE A 7 1.25 14.79 1.60
N ALA A 8 0.27 15.68 1.76
CA ALA A 8 -0.78 15.87 0.76
C ALA A 8 -0.25 16.48 -0.53
N ALA A 9 0.52 17.59 -0.41
CA ALA A 9 0.97 18.34 -1.59
C ALA A 9 2.05 17.61 -2.38
N PHE A 10 3.10 17.12 -1.74
CA PHE A 10 4.20 16.46 -2.42
C PHE A 10 3.88 14.99 -2.69
N GLY A 11 3.51 14.24 -1.64
CA GLY A 11 3.27 12.81 -1.77
C GLY A 11 2.13 12.48 -2.71
N PHE A 12 0.93 12.98 -2.41
CA PHE A 12 -0.25 12.65 -3.20
C PHE A 12 -0.47 13.57 -4.39
N GLY A 13 -0.05 14.83 -4.30
CA GLY A 13 -0.16 15.77 -5.42
C GLY A 13 0.97 15.58 -6.42
N ASP A 14 2.17 15.99 -6.04
CA ASP A 14 3.28 16.08 -7.01
C ASP A 14 3.77 14.73 -7.51
N VAL A 15 3.85 13.73 -6.62
CA VAL A 15 4.41 12.42 -6.99
C VAL A 15 3.36 11.55 -7.67
N TYR A 16 2.19 11.37 -7.05
CA TYR A 16 1.17 10.46 -7.59
C TYR A 16 0.52 10.96 -8.87
N ASP A 17 0.56 12.27 -9.13
CA ASP A 17 0.03 12.85 -10.37
C ASP A 17 1.00 12.80 -11.53
N ARG A 18 2.24 12.36 -11.31
CA ARG A 18 3.22 12.26 -12.41
C ARG A 18 2.76 11.22 -13.43
N PRO A 19 2.90 11.52 -14.75
CA PRO A 19 2.39 10.61 -15.79
C PRO A 19 3.28 9.39 -16.07
N GLY A 20 4.46 9.31 -15.46
CA GLY A 20 5.40 8.21 -15.72
C GLY A 20 4.94 6.83 -15.25
N LEU A 21 4.06 6.78 -14.26
CA LEU A 21 3.42 5.55 -13.79
C LEU A 21 1.95 5.85 -13.51
N ASP A 22 1.09 4.91 -13.85
CA ASP A 22 -0.33 5.05 -13.52
C ASP A 22 -0.58 4.84 -12.01
N PRO A 23 -1.76 5.25 -11.51
CA PRO A 23 -2.05 5.14 -10.07
C PRO A 23 -1.98 3.71 -9.52
N ARG A 24 -2.38 2.71 -10.30
CA ARG A 24 -2.32 1.30 -9.87
C ARG A 24 -0.88 0.85 -9.66
N SER A 25 -0.02 1.17 -10.61
CA SER A 25 1.41 0.83 -10.53
C SER A 25 2.09 1.52 -9.36
N ARG A 26 1.75 2.79 -9.12
CA ARG A 26 2.31 3.53 -7.97
C ARG A 26 1.90 2.90 -6.64
N GLN A 27 0.65 2.43 -6.52
CA GLN A 27 0.21 1.77 -5.31
C GLN A 27 0.92 0.43 -5.08
N LEU A 28 1.19 -0.32 -6.15
CA LEU A 28 1.97 -1.57 -6.02
C LEU A 28 3.39 -1.29 -5.52
N VAL A 29 4.05 -0.26 -6.05
CA VAL A 29 5.38 0.17 -5.57
C VAL A 29 5.32 0.55 -4.11
N THR A 30 4.33 1.35 -3.71
CA THR A 30 4.16 1.81 -2.34
C THR A 30 3.96 0.63 -1.38
N ILE A 31 3.09 -0.31 -1.74
CA ILE A 31 2.84 -1.50 -0.91
C ILE A 31 4.13 -2.30 -0.72
N GLY A 32 4.88 -2.51 -1.79
CA GLY A 32 6.16 -3.21 -1.71
C GLY A 32 7.16 -2.50 -0.80
N VAL A 33 7.29 -1.18 -0.95
CA VAL A 33 8.20 -0.37 -0.15
C VAL A 33 7.83 -0.40 1.34
N LEU A 34 6.55 -0.19 1.66
CA LEU A 34 6.09 -0.17 3.06
C LEU A 34 6.22 -1.54 3.72
N THR A 35 5.97 -2.60 2.95
CA THR A 35 6.20 -3.98 3.42
C THR A 35 7.67 -4.18 3.78
N ALA A 36 8.56 -3.77 2.88
CA ALA A 36 10.00 -3.98 3.05
C ALA A 36 10.58 -3.14 4.19
N LEU A 37 10.12 -1.91 4.37
CA LEU A 37 10.58 -1.05 5.47
C LEU A 37 10.23 -1.65 6.83
N GLY A 38 9.04 -2.22 6.97
CA GLY A 38 8.56 -2.69 8.28
C GLY A 38 8.23 -1.53 9.21
N GLY A 39 7.40 -1.79 10.21
CA GLY A 39 7.01 -0.75 11.16
C GLY A 39 6.10 0.34 10.56
N CYS A 40 5.62 0.14 9.34
CA CYS A 40 4.77 1.10 8.62
C CYS A 40 3.34 0.57 8.45
N GLU A 41 2.88 -0.26 9.37
CA GLU A 41 1.59 -0.93 9.25
C GLU A 41 0.41 0.05 9.13
N PRO A 42 0.36 1.18 9.89
CA PRO A 42 -0.73 2.15 9.70
C PRO A 42 -0.74 2.76 8.30
N GLN A 43 0.42 3.10 7.75
CA GLN A 43 0.54 3.67 6.41
C GLN A 43 0.20 2.62 5.36
N LEU A 44 0.65 1.38 5.56
CA LEU A 44 0.33 0.28 4.68
C LEU A 44 -1.18 0.03 4.62
N LYS A 45 -1.86 0.12 5.75
CA LYS A 45 -3.32 -0.01 5.80
C LYS A 45 -4.01 1.01 4.90
N VAL A 46 -3.59 2.27 5.00
CA VAL A 46 -4.12 3.36 4.16
C VAL A 46 -3.90 3.06 2.68
N HIS A 47 -2.68 2.64 2.32
CA HIS A 47 -2.34 2.41 0.92
C HIS A 47 -2.96 1.16 0.33
N ILE A 48 -3.19 0.12 1.11
CA ILE A 48 -3.95 -1.05 0.62
C ILE A 48 -5.38 -0.62 0.29
N GLY A 49 -6.01 0.19 1.15
CA GLY A 49 -7.32 0.75 0.85
C GLY A 49 -7.32 1.60 -0.42
N ALA A 50 -6.32 2.46 -0.58
CA ALA A 50 -6.17 3.27 -1.78
C ALA A 50 -5.94 2.42 -3.03
N ALA A 51 -5.19 1.33 -2.90
CA ALA A 51 -4.94 0.40 -4.01
C ALA A 51 -6.24 -0.22 -4.51
N LEU A 52 -7.10 -0.66 -3.60
CA LEU A 52 -8.41 -1.18 -3.96
C LEU A 52 -9.26 -0.09 -4.65
N ASN A 53 -9.19 1.15 -4.17
CA ASN A 53 -9.95 2.25 -4.74
C ASN A 53 -9.54 2.59 -6.17
N VAL A 54 -8.28 2.37 -6.53
CA VAL A 54 -7.81 2.61 -7.91
C VAL A 54 -7.92 1.36 -8.79
N GLY A 55 -8.57 0.31 -8.29
CA GLY A 55 -8.93 -0.85 -9.10
C GLY A 55 -7.96 -2.02 -9.04
N LEU A 56 -7.01 -2.04 -8.10
CA LEU A 56 -6.20 -3.23 -7.88
C LEU A 56 -7.06 -4.33 -7.26
N ALA A 57 -6.87 -5.56 -7.74
CA ALA A 57 -7.51 -6.72 -7.16
C ALA A 57 -6.79 -7.12 -5.87
N ARG A 58 -7.52 -7.80 -4.97
CA ARG A 58 -6.93 -8.32 -3.73
C ARG A 58 -5.74 -9.23 -4.02
N GLU A 59 -5.85 -10.06 -5.05
CA GLU A 59 -4.80 -10.97 -5.48
C GLU A 59 -3.53 -10.24 -5.91
N GLU A 60 -3.67 -9.10 -6.57
CA GLU A 60 -2.52 -8.29 -6.98
C GLU A 60 -1.80 -7.70 -5.76
N ILE A 61 -2.55 -7.28 -4.75
CA ILE A 61 -1.98 -6.76 -3.50
C ILE A 61 -1.22 -7.87 -2.77
N VAL A 62 -1.80 -9.04 -2.66
CA VAL A 62 -1.16 -10.21 -2.03
C VAL A 62 0.11 -10.60 -2.78
N GLU A 63 0.06 -10.59 -4.11
CA GLU A 63 1.24 -10.89 -4.94
C GLU A 63 2.36 -9.87 -4.73
N ALA A 64 2.04 -8.59 -4.56
CA ALA A 64 3.04 -7.57 -4.27
C ALA A 64 3.74 -7.83 -2.94
N ILE A 65 2.99 -8.22 -1.91
CA ILE A 65 3.53 -8.56 -0.60
C ILE A 65 4.40 -9.82 -0.69
N LEU A 66 3.90 -10.84 -1.38
CA LEU A 66 4.66 -12.08 -1.58
C LEU A 66 5.97 -11.81 -2.32
N HIS A 67 5.93 -10.98 -3.36
CA HIS A 67 7.12 -10.59 -4.09
C HIS A 67 8.13 -9.89 -3.16
N ALA A 68 7.66 -8.97 -2.32
CA ALA A 68 8.50 -8.26 -1.36
C ALA A 68 9.17 -9.21 -0.35
N ALA A 69 8.53 -10.34 -0.02
CA ALA A 69 9.08 -11.31 0.92
C ALA A 69 10.45 -11.84 0.49
N GLY A 70 10.68 -11.96 -0.82
CA GLY A 70 11.94 -12.42 -1.37
C GLY A 70 13.12 -11.48 -1.09
N TYR A 71 12.84 -10.23 -0.78
CA TYR A 71 13.84 -9.18 -0.54
C TYR A 71 13.87 -8.70 0.90
N ALA A 72 12.70 -8.66 1.56
CA ALA A 72 12.54 -8.09 2.90
C ALA A 72 12.49 -9.15 4.01
N GLY A 73 12.21 -10.40 3.67
CA GLY A 73 12.07 -11.48 4.63
C GLY A 73 10.62 -11.75 5.04
N PHE A 74 10.38 -12.95 5.52
CA PHE A 74 9.05 -13.41 5.87
C PHE A 74 8.38 -12.64 7.02
N PRO A 75 9.10 -12.23 8.09
CA PRO A 75 8.43 -11.49 9.17
C PRO A 75 7.76 -10.21 8.69
N ARG A 76 8.44 -9.43 7.85
CA ARG A 76 7.86 -8.19 7.30
C ARG A 76 6.69 -8.47 6.36
N ALA A 77 6.83 -9.48 5.51
CA ALA A 77 5.75 -9.87 4.62
C ALA A 77 4.54 -10.41 5.39
N LEU A 78 4.77 -11.15 6.47
CA LEU A 78 3.70 -11.68 7.31
C LEU A 78 2.95 -10.53 7.99
N ASN A 79 3.66 -9.54 8.53
CA ASN A 79 3.02 -8.36 9.12
C ASN A 79 2.18 -7.61 8.09
N ALA A 80 2.68 -7.45 6.87
CA ALA A 80 1.93 -6.82 5.79
C ALA A 80 0.68 -7.63 5.40
N THR A 81 0.79 -8.96 5.42
CA THR A 81 -0.34 -9.84 5.13
C THR A 81 -1.45 -9.68 6.17
N PHE A 82 -1.10 -9.54 7.45
CA PHE A 82 -2.10 -9.29 8.49
C PHE A 82 -2.83 -7.97 8.26
N VAL A 83 -2.11 -6.92 7.83
CA VAL A 83 -2.73 -5.63 7.49
C VAL A 83 -3.69 -5.80 6.31
N ALA A 84 -3.27 -6.51 5.27
CA ALA A 84 -4.12 -6.76 4.11
C ALA A 84 -5.40 -7.50 4.50
N LYS A 85 -5.29 -8.53 5.33
CA LYS A 85 -6.47 -9.27 5.83
C LYS A 85 -7.42 -8.36 6.58
N GLU A 86 -6.90 -7.46 7.40
CA GLU A 86 -7.72 -6.50 8.14
C GLU A 86 -8.50 -5.58 7.20
N VAL A 87 -7.83 -5.02 6.19
CA VAL A 87 -8.48 -4.15 5.21
C VAL A 87 -9.53 -4.90 4.42
N PHE A 88 -9.23 -6.12 3.98
CA PHE A 88 -10.18 -6.92 3.21
C PHE A 88 -11.41 -7.27 4.03
N ALA A 89 -11.24 -7.61 5.30
CA ALA A 89 -12.35 -7.90 6.20
C ALA A 89 -13.23 -6.67 6.42
N GLU A 90 -12.64 -5.50 6.62
CA GLU A 90 -13.38 -4.24 6.76
C GLU A 90 -14.20 -3.92 5.51
N ARG A 91 -13.63 -4.19 4.32
CA ARG A 91 -14.34 -3.98 3.06
C ARG A 91 -15.51 -4.94 2.89
N ASP A 92 -15.36 -6.18 3.32
CA ASP A 92 -16.43 -7.16 3.26
C ASP A 92 -17.58 -6.77 4.20
N ASP A 93 -17.28 -6.21 5.36
CA ASP A 93 -18.30 -5.78 6.33
C ASP A 93 -19.15 -4.62 5.84
N VAL A 94 -18.60 -3.77 4.97
CA VAL A 94 -19.31 -2.62 4.41
C VAL A 94 -20.28 -3.04 3.32
N ASP A 95 -19.93 -4.08 2.58
CA ASP A 95 -20.72 -4.58 1.47
C ASP A 95 -21.81 -5.53 1.95
#